data_b01d5769df634f26f2bf9f2fff040c89
#
_entry.id   b01d5769df634f26f2bf9f2fff040c89
#
_cell.length_a   1.000
_cell.length_b   1.000
_cell.length_c   1.000
_cell.angle_alpha   90.00
_cell.angle_beta   90.00
_cell.angle_gamma   90.00
#
_symmetry.space_group_name_H-M   'P 1'
#
loop_
_entity.id
_entity.type
_entity.pdbx_description
1 polymer ?
#
loop_
_entity_poly.entity_id
_entity_poly.type
_entity_poly.pdbx_seq_one_letter_code
_entity_poly.pdbx_strand_id
1 'polypeptide(L)'
;MRSRSHAPLLSLNRSLRLTRALPLCAALALALPGCPKSWSSVPAAAPDLDCRTGSPLAASGWPQWALDPGHSGTTCAQGQPLSRIVAKVPVDDNLAAEKIEMQGDILVHYQQPLVVGDDVYLSHKAGTYAACDPPGSGGPLCGPQAWAWQAWSERAFRWTAGNLLQRWEFRSDWKPPPNGPTLFGWEPVFHAAVSSNLLWVPGGGGTVYQVDRLTGVLVQKIDPFSGDSRVYVVSPIVADAQGNAYYTALSLDPIDPWGYAAPPADAAGWLVKVTPAGVSALVSFTGLVWAAPGRDDTCEVGFSQRVYPLPWPPPDQAGVPVAAPRVRCGVQRPVINAAPAIGQDGTVFLVSRAHRTERDSFIVALKPTLELKWAASLRGLLADGCGVLVPSDGGKFNCRAGALHGVDPATNAPPAGRGNDESSASPIALPGGGVLYGALTTYNGSRGHLLSFDAAGSFQASYDFGWDSTPAVFTHDGTYSVVIKDNHYNDGPFAITQLDARLRRVWQFVSTETRSCALGADGQQTCVDDHPGGFEWCVNSVAVDRLGNVYANSEDGHLYAIGPDGKLRDTIFLDLAIGAAYTPVSLDDQGRIYTQNDGLMFVIGR
;
A
#
# COMPACT_ATOMS: atom_id res chain seq x y z
N MET A 1 17.09 -12.99 21.87
CA MET A 1 16.99 -11.86 22.83
C MET A 1 15.91 -10.93 22.31
N ARG A 2 14.88 -10.75 23.10
CA ARG A 2 13.61 -10.13 22.70
C ARG A 2 13.75 -8.63 22.46
N SER A 3 13.32 -8.16 21.32
CA SER A 3 13.07 -6.76 21.09
C SER A 3 11.84 -6.60 20.22
N ARG A 4 10.76 -6.48 20.87
CA ARG A 4 9.50 -6.03 20.30
C ARG A 4 9.46 -4.52 20.34
N SER A 5 9.25 -3.88 19.23
CA SER A 5 8.74 -2.52 19.17
C SER A 5 7.43 -2.51 18.39
N HIS A 6 6.47 -3.29 18.86
CA HIS A 6 5.08 -2.93 18.68
C HIS A 6 4.73 -2.06 19.87
N ALA A 7 4.28 -0.84 19.63
CA ALA A 7 3.76 0.00 20.67
C ALA A 7 2.51 -0.68 21.25
N PRO A 8 2.49 -1.09 22.52
CA PRO A 8 1.25 -1.56 23.10
C PRO A 8 0.36 -0.34 23.34
N LEU A 9 -0.85 -0.40 22.87
CA LEU A 9 -1.96 0.44 23.30
C LEU A 9 -2.18 0.21 24.80
N LEU A 10 -1.56 1.01 25.62
CA LEU A 10 -1.85 1.08 27.05
C LEU A 10 -3.02 2.04 27.26
N SER A 11 -4.19 1.47 27.39
CA SER A 11 -5.35 2.13 27.97
C SER A 11 -5.05 2.52 29.42
N LEU A 12 -4.86 3.78 29.70
CA LEU A 12 -4.88 4.34 31.04
C LEU A 12 -6.21 5.04 31.28
N ASN A 13 -7.15 4.29 31.80
CA ASN A 13 -8.33 4.84 32.50
C ASN A 13 -7.88 5.63 33.72
N ARG A 14 -8.04 6.94 33.71
CA ARG A 14 -8.19 7.75 34.92
C ARG A 14 -9.37 8.70 34.76
N SER A 15 -10.46 8.28 35.36
CA SER A 15 -11.60 9.12 35.67
C SER A 15 -11.20 10.29 36.58
N LEU A 16 -11.38 11.51 36.12
CA LEU A 16 -11.43 12.69 37.00
C LEU A 16 -12.77 13.37 36.79
N ARG A 17 -13.61 13.24 37.80
CA ARG A 17 -14.82 14.05 37.99
C ARG A 17 -14.39 15.49 38.26
N LEU A 18 -14.90 16.43 37.50
CA LEU A 18 -14.93 17.83 37.86
C LEU A 18 -16.33 18.40 37.68
N THR A 19 -16.77 18.98 38.75
CA THR A 19 -18.06 19.55 39.07
C THR A 19 -18.39 20.80 38.28
N ARG A 20 -19.69 20.96 38.05
CA ARG A 20 -20.35 22.10 37.42
C ARG A 20 -20.03 23.44 38.09
N ALA A 21 -19.88 24.46 37.26
CA ALA A 21 -20.26 25.83 37.58
C ALA A 21 -20.74 26.53 36.29
N LEU A 22 -22.01 26.88 36.26
CA LEU A 22 -22.59 27.83 35.33
C LEU A 22 -22.30 29.27 35.81
N PRO A 23 -22.16 30.23 34.92
CA PRO A 23 -22.77 31.52 35.12
C PRO A 23 -23.73 31.90 33.98
N LEU A 24 -24.89 32.34 34.39
CA LEU A 24 -25.82 33.18 33.65
C LEU A 24 -25.09 34.46 33.20
N CYS A 25 -25.29 34.85 31.98
CA CYS A 25 -25.23 36.26 31.54
C CYS A 25 -26.35 36.56 30.57
N ALA A 26 -27.08 37.59 30.92
CA ALA A 26 -28.28 38.08 30.31
C ALA A 26 -28.06 38.75 28.96
N ALA A 27 -29.12 38.82 28.19
CA ALA A 27 -29.33 39.40 26.89
C ALA A 27 -28.98 40.90 26.81
N LEU A 28 -28.38 41.26 25.67
CA LEU A 28 -28.64 42.58 25.07
C LEU A 28 -28.77 42.40 23.54
N ALA A 29 -29.96 42.57 23.05
CA ALA A 29 -30.30 42.60 21.63
C ALA A 29 -29.89 43.94 21.03
N LEU A 30 -29.06 43.90 19.98
CA LEU A 30 -28.93 44.99 19.02
C LEU A 30 -29.12 44.40 17.63
N ALA A 31 -30.22 44.79 17.03
CA ALA A 31 -30.62 44.46 15.67
C ALA A 31 -29.73 45.17 14.66
N LEU A 32 -29.13 44.41 13.75
CA LEU A 32 -28.68 44.85 12.45
C LEU A 32 -29.29 43.96 11.37
N PRO A 33 -29.83 44.53 10.29
CA PRO A 33 -30.53 43.78 9.26
C PRO A 33 -29.58 43.29 8.19
N GLY A 34 -29.85 42.08 7.73
CA GLY A 34 -29.48 41.70 6.39
C GLY A 34 -28.42 40.64 6.20
N CYS A 35 -28.80 39.48 5.89
CA CYS A 35 -28.67 38.75 4.63
C CYS A 35 -29.02 37.27 4.88
N PRO A 36 -30.05 36.75 4.31
CA PRO A 36 -30.24 35.33 4.23
C PRO A 36 -29.39 34.81 3.07
N LYS A 37 -28.19 34.33 3.33
CA LYS A 37 -27.54 33.40 2.40
C LYS A 37 -28.06 32.02 2.71
N SER A 38 -29.20 31.68 2.17
CA SER A 38 -29.58 30.31 1.91
C SER A 38 -28.58 29.73 0.92
N TRP A 39 -27.58 29.03 1.42
CA TRP A 39 -26.83 28.11 0.59
C TRP A 39 -27.75 26.92 0.36
N SER A 40 -28.51 26.94 -0.73
CA SER A 40 -29.06 25.73 -1.30
C SER A 40 -27.86 24.90 -1.72
N SER A 41 -27.58 23.84 -0.98
CA SER A 41 -26.72 22.75 -1.44
C SER A 41 -27.45 22.11 -2.60
N VAL A 42 -27.19 22.57 -3.82
CA VAL A 42 -27.45 21.75 -5.00
C VAL A 42 -26.60 20.52 -4.80
N PRO A 43 -27.17 19.29 -4.81
CA PRO A 43 -26.36 18.10 -4.82
C PRO A 43 -25.39 18.24 -6.00
N ALA A 44 -24.09 18.18 -5.74
CA ALA A 44 -23.12 18.13 -6.82
C ALA A 44 -23.53 16.99 -7.74
N ALA A 45 -23.78 17.28 -9.01
CA ALA A 45 -24.03 16.24 -9.99
C ALA A 45 -22.84 15.27 -9.91
N ALA A 46 -23.14 13.95 -9.91
CA ALA A 46 -22.08 12.95 -9.93
C ALA A 46 -21.15 13.30 -11.12
N PRO A 47 -19.82 13.30 -10.91
CA PRO A 47 -18.90 13.60 -11.98
C PRO A 47 -19.10 12.60 -13.11
N ASP A 48 -19.17 13.08 -14.35
CA ASP A 48 -19.22 12.22 -15.53
C ASP A 48 -17.79 11.74 -15.78
N LEU A 49 -17.51 10.48 -15.38
CA LEU A 49 -16.18 9.90 -15.53
C LEU A 49 -15.82 9.78 -17.01
N ASP A 50 -14.61 10.21 -17.36
CA ASP A 50 -14.05 9.96 -18.69
C ASP A 50 -13.63 8.48 -18.77
N CYS A 51 -14.56 7.65 -19.22
CA CYS A 51 -14.40 6.21 -19.34
C CYS A 51 -13.47 5.75 -20.48
N ARG A 52 -12.58 6.58 -20.97
CA ARG A 52 -11.59 6.19 -21.96
C ARG A 52 -10.43 5.46 -21.29
N THR A 53 -10.62 4.17 -21.02
CA THR A 53 -9.53 3.33 -20.54
C THR A 53 -8.57 3.05 -21.70
N GLY A 54 -7.28 3.28 -21.47
CA GLY A 54 -6.23 3.02 -22.47
C GLY A 54 -5.97 1.53 -22.75
N SER A 55 -6.66 0.62 -22.04
CA SER A 55 -6.54 -0.82 -22.19
C SER A 55 -7.88 -1.47 -22.47
N PRO A 56 -8.04 -2.25 -23.58
CA PRO A 56 -9.25 -3.03 -23.84
C PRO A 56 -9.60 -4.04 -22.76
N LEU A 57 -8.59 -4.55 -22.01
CA LEU A 57 -8.81 -5.48 -20.91
C LEU A 57 -9.35 -4.79 -19.67
N ALA A 58 -8.91 -3.56 -19.39
CA ALA A 58 -9.46 -2.77 -18.31
C ALA A 58 -10.93 -2.36 -18.54
N ALA A 59 -11.36 -2.31 -19.80
CA ALA A 59 -12.77 -2.11 -20.15
C ALA A 59 -13.65 -3.34 -19.84
N SER A 60 -13.07 -4.54 -19.73
CA SER A 60 -13.77 -5.80 -19.46
C SER A 60 -13.55 -6.34 -18.04
N GLY A 61 -12.95 -5.57 -17.15
CA GLY A 61 -12.72 -5.99 -15.78
C GLY A 61 -11.51 -5.33 -15.12
N TRP A 62 -10.74 -6.10 -14.34
CA TRP A 62 -9.60 -5.66 -13.52
C TRP A 62 -8.37 -6.55 -13.79
N PRO A 63 -7.59 -6.30 -14.85
CA PRO A 63 -6.58 -7.26 -15.32
C PRO A 63 -5.26 -7.25 -14.55
N GLN A 64 -4.99 -6.26 -13.68
CA GLN A 64 -3.73 -6.10 -12.98
C GLN A 64 -3.86 -5.20 -11.75
N TRP A 65 -2.75 -4.98 -11.02
CA TRP A 65 -2.69 -4.08 -9.88
C TRP A 65 -3.29 -2.71 -10.19
N ALA A 66 -4.21 -2.25 -9.34
CA ALA A 66 -4.92 -0.99 -9.46
C ALA A 66 -5.49 -0.71 -10.87
N LEU A 67 -6.02 -1.76 -11.51
CA LEU A 67 -6.76 -1.79 -12.79
C LEU A 67 -5.90 -1.76 -14.05
N ASP A 68 -5.07 -0.75 -14.24
CA ASP A 68 -4.39 -0.47 -15.51
C ASP A 68 -2.89 -0.17 -15.29
N PRO A 69 -2.07 -0.06 -16.36
CA PRO A 69 -0.64 0.19 -16.23
C PRO A 69 -0.29 1.47 -15.46
N GLY A 70 -1.18 2.45 -15.45
CA GLY A 70 -1.02 3.72 -14.74
C GLY A 70 -1.49 3.69 -13.29
N HIS A 71 -2.14 2.60 -12.87
CA HIS A 71 -2.71 2.41 -11.53
C HIS A 71 -3.88 3.36 -11.23
N SER A 72 -4.77 3.55 -12.21
CA SER A 72 -5.90 4.50 -12.03
C SER A 72 -6.91 4.07 -10.96
N GLY A 73 -7.08 2.77 -10.71
CA GLY A 73 -8.04 2.25 -9.72
C GLY A 73 -9.51 2.60 -10.04
N THR A 74 -9.81 3.01 -11.28
CA THR A 74 -11.13 3.51 -11.67
C THR A 74 -11.66 2.78 -12.89
N THR A 75 -12.83 2.13 -12.73
CA THR A 75 -13.47 1.34 -13.80
C THR A 75 -14.65 2.07 -14.44
N CYS A 76 -14.93 1.74 -15.70
CA CYS A 76 -16.15 2.16 -16.41
C CYS A 76 -17.39 1.31 -16.09
N ALA A 77 -17.25 0.26 -15.31
CA ALA A 77 -18.38 -0.49 -14.79
C ALA A 77 -19.10 0.32 -13.70
N GLN A 78 -20.39 0.09 -13.53
CA GLN A 78 -21.15 0.56 -12.37
C GLN A 78 -21.23 -0.58 -11.36
N GLY A 79 -20.77 -0.34 -10.12
CA GLY A 79 -20.86 -1.34 -9.07
C GLY A 79 -22.30 -1.70 -8.73
N GLN A 80 -22.52 -2.97 -8.44
CA GLN A 80 -23.79 -3.47 -7.94
C GLN A 80 -24.00 -3.08 -6.49
N PRO A 81 -25.25 -3.02 -5.99
CA PRO A 81 -25.53 -2.90 -4.55
C PRO A 81 -24.84 -4.02 -3.75
N LEU A 82 -24.39 -3.71 -2.53
CA LEU A 82 -23.75 -4.67 -1.62
C LEU A 82 -24.79 -5.60 -0.97
N SER A 83 -25.63 -6.26 -1.80
CA SER A 83 -26.84 -6.94 -1.34
C SER A 83 -26.55 -8.27 -0.66
N ARG A 84 -25.57 -9.02 -1.18
CA ARG A 84 -25.21 -10.34 -0.65
C ARG A 84 -23.82 -10.77 -1.13
N ILE A 85 -23.24 -11.71 -0.41
CA ILE A 85 -22.07 -12.45 -0.83
C ILE A 85 -22.54 -13.55 -1.79
N VAL A 86 -22.09 -13.51 -3.04
CA VAL A 86 -22.48 -14.48 -4.09
C VAL A 86 -21.44 -15.58 -4.27
N ALA A 87 -20.21 -15.38 -3.82
CA ALA A 87 -19.18 -16.43 -3.75
C ALA A 87 -18.16 -16.15 -2.65
N LYS A 88 -17.55 -17.22 -2.12
CA LYS A 88 -16.38 -17.20 -1.23
C LYS A 88 -15.35 -18.19 -1.73
N VAL A 89 -14.07 -17.81 -1.72
CA VAL A 89 -12.96 -18.68 -2.16
C VAL A 89 -11.79 -18.54 -1.18
N PRO A 90 -11.27 -19.64 -0.59
CA PRO A 90 -10.06 -19.61 0.22
C PRO A 90 -8.83 -19.23 -0.62
N VAL A 91 -8.01 -18.32 -0.12
CA VAL A 91 -6.77 -17.85 -0.77
C VAL A 91 -5.51 -18.10 0.06
N ASP A 92 -5.67 -18.49 1.33
CA ASP A 92 -4.56 -18.69 2.26
C ASP A 92 -4.84 -19.86 3.21
N ASP A 93 -4.13 -20.97 2.99
CA ASP A 93 -4.24 -22.17 3.86
C ASP A 93 -3.45 -22.02 5.18
N ASN A 94 -2.60 -21.01 5.29
CA ASN A 94 -1.71 -20.82 6.44
C ASN A 94 -2.23 -19.77 7.44
N LEU A 95 -3.32 -19.09 7.13
CA LEU A 95 -3.85 -17.96 7.88
C LEU A 95 -3.98 -18.21 9.39
N ALA A 96 -4.54 -19.35 9.79
CA ALA A 96 -4.77 -19.66 11.21
C ALA A 96 -3.45 -19.75 11.99
N ALA A 97 -2.42 -20.32 11.38
CA ALA A 97 -1.09 -20.43 11.99
C ALA A 97 -0.40 -19.06 12.05
N GLU A 98 -0.56 -18.24 11.03
CA GLU A 98 -0.01 -16.87 10.99
C GLU A 98 -0.65 -15.97 12.06
N LYS A 99 -1.97 -16.02 12.23
CA LYS A 99 -2.66 -15.30 13.31
C LYS A 99 -2.11 -15.68 14.70
N ILE A 100 -1.82 -16.95 14.94
CA ILE A 100 -1.21 -17.39 16.20
C ILE A 100 0.19 -16.80 16.34
N GLU A 101 1.02 -16.87 15.31
CA GLU A 101 2.39 -16.35 15.31
C GLU A 101 2.43 -14.84 15.52
N MET A 102 1.56 -14.11 14.85
CA MET A 102 1.48 -12.65 14.87
C MET A 102 0.57 -12.13 15.99
N GLN A 103 0.07 -13.02 16.88
CA GLN A 103 -0.75 -12.65 18.06
C GLN A 103 -2.10 -12.02 17.72
N GLY A 104 -2.70 -12.46 16.64
CA GLY A 104 -3.99 -12.01 16.14
C GLY A 104 -3.92 -11.17 14.88
N ASP A 105 -2.78 -10.53 14.63
CA ASP A 105 -2.59 -9.71 13.44
C ASP A 105 -2.31 -10.56 12.19
N ILE A 106 -2.60 -10.00 11.01
CA ILE A 106 -2.28 -10.61 9.73
C ILE A 106 -1.43 -9.62 8.94
N LEU A 107 -0.13 -9.93 8.76
CA LEU A 107 0.80 -9.09 8.02
C LEU A 107 0.99 -9.60 6.58
N VAL A 108 -0.08 -9.64 5.79
CA VAL A 108 -0.11 -10.23 4.46
C VAL A 108 -0.56 -9.20 3.43
N HIS A 109 0.14 -9.16 2.29
CA HIS A 109 -0.29 -8.44 1.10
C HIS A 109 -0.93 -9.40 0.10
N TYR A 110 -2.24 -9.45 0.06
CA TYR A 110 -2.94 -10.29 -0.92
C TYR A 110 -2.87 -9.69 -2.33
N GLN A 111 -2.80 -10.58 -3.32
CA GLN A 111 -2.99 -10.17 -4.71
C GLN A 111 -4.36 -9.53 -4.90
N GLN A 112 -4.44 -8.41 -5.61
CA GLN A 112 -5.72 -7.87 -6.06
C GLN A 112 -6.44 -8.91 -6.95
N PRO A 113 -7.72 -9.24 -6.71
CA PRO A 113 -8.45 -10.16 -7.57
C PRO A 113 -8.44 -9.67 -9.02
N LEU A 114 -7.91 -10.48 -9.95
CA LEU A 114 -7.87 -10.13 -11.35
C LEU A 114 -9.12 -10.68 -12.02
N VAL A 115 -9.80 -9.83 -12.77
CA VAL A 115 -11.07 -10.19 -13.42
C VAL A 115 -11.07 -9.74 -14.87
N VAL A 116 -11.40 -10.64 -15.81
CA VAL A 116 -11.54 -10.31 -17.23
C VAL A 116 -12.74 -11.07 -17.81
N GLY A 117 -13.83 -10.36 -18.06
CA GLY A 117 -15.11 -10.96 -18.38
C GLY A 117 -15.59 -11.90 -17.28
N ASP A 118 -15.85 -13.14 -17.60
CA ASP A 118 -16.28 -14.17 -16.62
C ASP A 118 -15.11 -14.86 -15.89
N ASP A 119 -13.86 -14.60 -16.27
CA ASP A 119 -12.69 -15.25 -15.69
C ASP A 119 -12.16 -14.45 -14.49
N VAL A 120 -11.82 -15.15 -13.39
CA VAL A 120 -11.26 -14.60 -12.17
C VAL A 120 -9.95 -15.32 -11.84
N TYR A 121 -8.89 -14.58 -11.56
CA TYR A 121 -7.58 -15.12 -11.21
C TYR A 121 -7.19 -14.63 -9.82
N LEU A 122 -6.73 -15.57 -8.99
CA LEU A 122 -6.40 -15.33 -7.59
C LEU A 122 -5.09 -16.01 -7.24
N SER A 123 -4.24 -15.31 -6.51
CA SER A 123 -3.14 -15.98 -5.82
C SER A 123 -3.69 -16.90 -4.72
N HIS A 124 -2.99 -17.99 -4.50
CA HIS A 124 -3.27 -18.89 -3.40
C HIS A 124 -1.96 -19.26 -2.70
N LYS A 125 -1.96 -19.10 -1.39
CA LYS A 125 -0.85 -19.47 -0.52
C LYS A 125 -1.13 -20.76 0.20
N ALA A 126 -0.17 -21.69 0.16
CA ALA A 126 -0.23 -23.01 0.76
C ALA A 126 1.16 -23.46 1.22
N GLY A 127 1.32 -24.76 1.49
CA GLY A 127 2.58 -25.35 1.91
C GLY A 127 2.68 -25.48 3.42
N THR A 128 3.90 -25.45 3.96
CA THR A 128 4.13 -25.68 5.39
C THR A 128 4.42 -24.35 6.09
N TYR A 129 3.59 -24.02 7.06
CA TYR A 129 3.88 -22.93 8.00
C TYR A 129 4.56 -23.52 9.24
N ALA A 130 5.78 -23.09 9.51
CA ALA A 130 6.51 -23.49 10.72
C ALA A 130 6.31 -22.43 11.81
N ALA A 131 5.39 -22.68 12.72
CA ALA A 131 5.20 -21.80 13.88
C ALA A 131 6.44 -21.77 14.78
N CYS A 132 6.71 -20.62 15.40
CA CYS A 132 7.73 -20.50 16.44
C CYS A 132 7.22 -21.02 17.78
N ASP A 133 8.11 -21.50 18.64
CA ASP A 133 7.78 -21.92 20.00
C ASP A 133 8.65 -21.14 21.01
N PRO A 134 8.06 -20.27 21.82
CA PRO A 134 6.66 -19.81 21.77
C PRO A 134 6.37 -18.93 20.54
N PRO A 135 5.10 -18.78 20.12
CA PRO A 135 4.72 -17.91 19.02
C PRO A 135 5.26 -16.48 19.18
N GLY A 136 5.71 -15.89 18.08
CA GLY A 136 6.33 -14.56 18.07
C GLY A 136 7.72 -14.48 18.71
N SER A 137 8.33 -15.63 19.10
CA SER A 137 9.68 -15.64 19.67
C SER A 137 10.76 -15.29 18.65
N GLY A 138 10.47 -15.50 17.35
CA GLY A 138 11.40 -15.32 16.25
C GLY A 138 12.53 -16.34 16.28
N GLY A 139 12.53 -17.28 15.38
CA GLY A 139 13.59 -18.24 15.19
C GLY A 139 14.13 -18.22 13.77
N PRO A 140 15.28 -18.80 13.49
CA PRO A 140 15.88 -18.76 12.15
C PRO A 140 15.09 -19.56 11.10
N LEU A 141 14.20 -20.45 11.53
CA LEU A 141 13.46 -21.37 10.67
C LEU A 141 11.96 -21.43 11.00
N CYS A 142 11.40 -20.41 11.65
CA CYS A 142 9.99 -20.39 11.99
C CYS A 142 9.37 -18.99 11.75
N GLY A 143 8.05 -18.93 11.73
CA GLY A 143 7.31 -17.71 11.40
C GLY A 143 7.69 -17.18 10.01
N PRO A 144 7.81 -15.87 9.81
CA PRO A 144 8.20 -15.26 8.53
C PRO A 144 9.59 -15.70 8.03
N GLN A 145 10.45 -16.24 8.86
CA GLN A 145 11.75 -16.79 8.43
C GLN A 145 11.57 -18.10 7.61
N ALA A 146 10.43 -18.75 7.74
CA ALA A 146 10.11 -19.99 7.07
C ALA A 146 9.34 -19.83 5.75
N TRP A 147 9.25 -18.64 5.19
CA TRP A 147 8.58 -18.41 3.89
C TRP A 147 9.10 -19.33 2.77
N ALA A 148 10.35 -19.77 2.84
CA ALA A 148 10.90 -20.71 1.87
C ALA A 148 10.13 -22.05 1.78
N TRP A 149 9.39 -22.44 2.81
CA TRP A 149 8.61 -23.70 2.84
C TRP A 149 7.16 -23.52 2.43
N GLN A 150 6.70 -22.28 2.30
CA GLN A 150 5.40 -21.95 1.77
C GLN A 150 5.43 -21.98 0.24
N ALA A 151 4.29 -22.09 -0.39
CA ALA A 151 4.13 -22.21 -1.84
C ALA A 151 3.02 -21.27 -2.33
N TRP A 152 3.26 -20.66 -3.46
CA TRP A 152 2.30 -19.76 -4.11
C TRP A 152 1.88 -20.34 -5.46
N SER A 153 0.60 -20.19 -5.77
CA SER A 153 0.02 -20.58 -7.05
C SER A 153 -0.96 -19.50 -7.53
N GLU A 154 -1.23 -19.52 -8.84
CA GLU A 154 -2.38 -18.81 -9.42
C GLU A 154 -3.48 -19.81 -9.68
N ARG A 155 -4.70 -19.49 -9.23
CA ARG A 155 -5.92 -20.24 -9.48
C ARG A 155 -6.86 -19.45 -10.36
N ALA A 156 -7.37 -20.08 -11.41
CA ALA A 156 -8.39 -19.50 -12.25
C ALA A 156 -9.76 -20.07 -11.93
N PHE A 157 -10.72 -19.19 -11.89
CA PHE A 157 -12.14 -19.48 -11.72
C PHE A 157 -12.92 -18.89 -12.90
N ARG A 158 -14.10 -19.43 -13.16
CA ARG A 158 -15.02 -18.87 -14.15
C ARG A 158 -16.45 -18.88 -13.65
N TRP A 159 -17.13 -17.80 -13.88
CA TRP A 159 -18.58 -17.74 -13.69
C TRP A 159 -19.29 -18.63 -14.71
N THR A 160 -20.07 -19.58 -14.21
CA THR A 160 -20.84 -20.53 -15.02
C THR A 160 -22.19 -20.75 -14.36
N ALA A 161 -23.27 -20.34 -15.04
CA ALA A 161 -24.65 -20.47 -14.55
C ALA A 161 -24.82 -19.93 -13.10
N GLY A 162 -24.20 -18.78 -12.81
CA GLY A 162 -24.29 -18.10 -11.51
C GLY A 162 -23.37 -18.65 -10.40
N ASN A 163 -22.52 -19.62 -10.73
CA ASN A 163 -21.54 -20.18 -9.80
C ASN A 163 -20.11 -19.84 -10.24
N LEU A 164 -19.24 -19.55 -9.28
CA LEU A 164 -17.81 -19.35 -9.51
C LEU A 164 -17.09 -20.69 -9.34
N LEU A 165 -16.65 -21.27 -10.47
CA LEU A 165 -16.06 -22.62 -10.51
C LEU A 165 -14.58 -22.55 -10.85
N GLN A 166 -13.75 -23.24 -10.07
CA GLN A 166 -12.32 -23.37 -10.34
C GLN A 166 -12.10 -24.14 -11.65
N ARG A 167 -11.19 -23.64 -12.48
CA ARG A 167 -10.85 -24.18 -13.80
C ARG A 167 -9.50 -24.87 -13.78
N TRP A 168 -8.50 -24.20 -13.25
CA TRP A 168 -7.12 -24.69 -13.18
C TRP A 168 -6.34 -24.04 -12.04
N GLU A 169 -5.18 -24.57 -11.76
CA GLU A 169 -4.18 -24.05 -10.84
C GLU A 169 -2.79 -24.15 -11.49
N PHE A 170 -2.04 -23.05 -11.47
CA PHE A 170 -0.64 -23.00 -11.89
C PHE A 170 0.25 -22.74 -10.68
N ARG A 171 1.10 -23.69 -10.34
CA ARG A 171 2.05 -23.58 -9.20
C ARG A 171 3.31 -22.87 -9.64
N SER A 172 3.67 -21.81 -8.93
CA SER A 172 4.91 -21.08 -9.14
C SER A 172 6.01 -21.58 -8.19
N ASP A 173 7.25 -21.47 -8.64
CA ASP A 173 8.45 -21.64 -7.81
C ASP A 173 8.89 -20.31 -7.16
N TRP A 174 8.10 -19.25 -7.29
CA TRP A 174 8.36 -17.96 -6.64
C TRP A 174 8.51 -18.11 -5.12
N LYS A 175 9.45 -17.35 -4.57
CA LYS A 175 9.62 -17.17 -3.13
C LYS A 175 9.81 -15.69 -2.83
N PRO A 176 9.30 -15.19 -1.69
CA PRO A 176 9.65 -13.88 -1.21
C PRO A 176 11.13 -13.80 -0.84
N PRO A 177 11.74 -12.60 -0.85
CA PRO A 177 13.05 -12.39 -0.26
C PRO A 177 13.02 -12.77 1.23
N PRO A 178 14.17 -13.15 1.83
CA PRO A 178 14.25 -13.49 3.24
C PRO A 178 13.68 -12.37 4.11
N ASN A 179 12.93 -12.73 5.16
CA ASN A 179 12.49 -11.74 6.14
C ASN A 179 13.70 -11.05 6.77
N GLY A 180 13.55 -9.77 7.12
CA GLY A 180 14.63 -8.97 7.65
C GLY A 180 14.12 -7.68 8.26
N PRO A 181 15.03 -6.83 8.70
CA PRO A 181 14.69 -5.62 9.45
C PRO A 181 13.97 -4.55 8.62
N THR A 182 13.85 -4.73 7.30
CA THR A 182 13.11 -3.83 6.41
C THR A 182 11.73 -4.36 6.04
N LEU A 183 11.42 -5.61 6.40
CA LEU A 183 10.13 -6.26 6.15
C LEU A 183 9.35 -6.53 7.45
N PHE A 184 10.03 -6.66 8.59
CA PHE A 184 9.45 -6.87 9.93
C PHE A 184 8.35 -7.94 10.01
N GLY A 185 8.39 -8.94 9.13
CA GLY A 185 7.36 -9.98 9.07
C GLY A 185 6.25 -9.73 8.04
N TRP A 186 6.24 -8.57 7.38
CA TRP A 186 5.31 -8.28 6.29
C TRP A 186 5.61 -9.14 5.07
N GLU A 187 4.64 -9.91 4.66
CA GLU A 187 4.78 -10.80 3.50
C GLU A 187 4.82 -9.99 2.20
N PRO A 188 5.87 -10.13 1.37
CA PRO A 188 5.91 -9.53 0.06
C PRO A 188 4.82 -10.07 -0.86
N VAL A 189 4.30 -9.20 -1.72
CA VAL A 189 3.17 -9.53 -2.59
C VAL A 189 3.59 -10.45 -3.75
N PHE A 190 2.88 -11.57 -3.89
CA PHE A 190 2.88 -12.38 -5.11
C PHE A 190 1.72 -11.92 -5.97
N HIS A 191 1.99 -11.29 -7.12
CA HIS A 191 0.95 -10.64 -7.92
C HIS A 191 1.18 -10.80 -9.42
N ALA A 192 0.22 -11.46 -10.08
CA ALA A 192 0.19 -11.68 -11.52
C ALA A 192 -0.42 -10.48 -12.28
N ALA A 193 -0.36 -10.53 -13.62
CA ALA A 193 -1.05 -9.59 -14.50
C ALA A 193 -1.61 -10.31 -15.73
N VAL A 194 -2.82 -9.95 -16.16
CA VAL A 194 -3.43 -10.44 -17.37
C VAL A 194 -3.09 -9.52 -18.54
N SER A 195 -2.64 -10.09 -19.65
CA SER A 195 -2.40 -9.36 -20.89
C SER A 195 -2.81 -10.21 -22.08
N SER A 196 -3.83 -9.80 -22.80
CA SER A 196 -4.38 -10.56 -23.94
C SER A 196 -4.78 -11.98 -23.51
N ASN A 197 -4.18 -13.01 -24.09
CA ASN A 197 -4.42 -14.42 -23.73
C ASN A 197 -3.42 -14.96 -22.70
N LEU A 198 -2.55 -14.13 -22.19
CA LEU A 198 -1.50 -14.52 -21.24
C LEU A 198 -1.83 -14.06 -19.83
N LEU A 199 -1.49 -14.89 -18.87
CA LEU A 199 -1.30 -14.52 -17.48
C LEU A 199 0.22 -14.52 -17.21
N TRP A 200 0.73 -13.38 -16.78
CA TRP A 200 2.11 -13.23 -16.36
C TRP A 200 2.23 -13.53 -14.87
N VAL A 201 2.97 -14.56 -14.51
CA VAL A 201 3.08 -15.04 -13.12
C VAL A 201 4.52 -14.93 -12.64
N PRO A 202 4.80 -14.35 -11.45
CA PRO A 202 6.15 -14.29 -10.88
C PRO A 202 6.73 -15.69 -10.68
N GLY A 203 8.04 -15.85 -10.90
CA GLY A 203 8.77 -17.11 -10.68
C GLY A 203 10.02 -16.93 -9.83
N GLY A 204 10.59 -18.05 -9.41
CA GLY A 204 11.85 -18.09 -8.67
C GLY A 204 13.05 -17.68 -9.51
N GLY A 205 14.10 -17.14 -8.87
CA GLY A 205 15.29 -16.70 -9.59
C GLY A 205 15.09 -15.45 -10.44
N GLY A 206 14.13 -14.60 -10.11
CA GLY A 206 13.81 -13.40 -10.89
C GLY A 206 13.11 -13.68 -12.22
N THR A 207 12.61 -14.91 -12.42
CA THR A 207 11.94 -15.36 -13.64
C THR A 207 10.48 -14.93 -13.68
N VAL A 208 9.86 -15.00 -14.86
CA VAL A 208 8.42 -14.82 -15.06
C VAL A 208 7.87 -15.91 -15.97
N TYR A 209 6.68 -16.37 -15.68
CA TYR A 209 5.96 -17.35 -16.48
C TYR A 209 4.92 -16.65 -17.34
N GLN A 210 4.81 -17.08 -18.60
CA GLN A 210 3.66 -16.87 -19.44
C GLN A 210 2.77 -18.11 -19.35
N VAL A 211 1.56 -17.94 -18.87
CA VAL A 211 0.56 -19.01 -18.76
C VAL A 211 -0.62 -18.66 -19.65
N ASP A 212 -1.10 -19.61 -20.44
CA ASP A 212 -2.36 -19.42 -21.17
C ASP A 212 -3.50 -19.26 -20.16
N ARG A 213 -4.11 -18.09 -20.13
CA ARG A 213 -5.06 -17.72 -19.08
C ARG A 213 -6.36 -18.55 -19.09
N LEU A 214 -6.71 -19.17 -20.22
CA LEU A 214 -7.93 -19.96 -20.34
C LEU A 214 -7.71 -21.40 -19.89
N THR A 215 -6.52 -21.94 -20.09
CA THR A 215 -6.22 -23.37 -19.87
C THR A 215 -5.28 -23.64 -18.70
N GLY A 216 -4.55 -22.63 -18.22
CA GLY A 216 -3.51 -22.78 -17.19
C GLY A 216 -2.22 -23.45 -17.70
N VAL A 217 -2.11 -23.69 -19.01
CA VAL A 217 -0.93 -24.34 -19.61
C VAL A 217 0.21 -23.35 -19.69
N LEU A 218 1.41 -23.78 -19.25
CA LEU A 218 2.64 -23.02 -19.40
C LEU A 218 2.96 -22.82 -20.88
N VAL A 219 3.03 -21.56 -21.31
CA VAL A 219 3.46 -21.18 -22.65
C VAL A 219 4.99 -21.06 -22.69
N GLN A 220 5.55 -20.31 -21.74
CA GLN A 220 6.99 -20.08 -21.67
C GLN A 220 7.42 -19.69 -20.25
N LYS A 221 8.60 -20.12 -19.81
CA LYS A 221 9.34 -19.55 -18.69
C LYS A 221 10.44 -18.65 -19.23
N ILE A 222 10.47 -17.39 -18.82
CA ILE A 222 11.47 -16.41 -19.20
C ILE A 222 12.41 -16.20 -18.03
N ASP A 223 13.71 -16.36 -18.28
CA ASP A 223 14.77 -16.28 -17.27
C ASP A 223 15.81 -15.20 -17.68
N PRO A 224 15.62 -13.96 -17.21
CA PRO A 224 16.56 -12.88 -17.51
C PRO A 224 17.88 -12.97 -16.76
N PHE A 225 17.97 -13.84 -15.74
CA PHE A 225 19.10 -13.92 -14.79
C PHE A 225 19.86 -15.25 -14.84
N SER A 226 19.60 -16.08 -15.86
CA SER A 226 20.31 -17.34 -16.11
C SER A 226 20.35 -18.32 -14.91
N GLY A 227 19.23 -18.44 -14.19
CA GLY A 227 19.07 -19.38 -13.07
C GLY A 227 19.69 -18.91 -11.75
N ASP A 228 20.00 -17.62 -11.59
CA ASP A 228 20.52 -17.11 -10.31
C ASP A 228 19.44 -17.14 -9.21
N SER A 229 19.52 -18.12 -8.34
CA SER A 229 18.57 -18.32 -7.23
C SER A 229 18.57 -17.20 -6.18
N ARG A 230 19.56 -16.30 -6.22
CA ARG A 230 19.63 -15.13 -5.32
C ARG A 230 18.74 -13.98 -5.77
N VAL A 231 18.13 -14.08 -6.95
CA VAL A 231 17.28 -13.05 -7.50
C VAL A 231 15.80 -13.32 -7.16
N TYR A 232 15.12 -12.32 -6.70
CA TYR A 232 13.71 -12.37 -6.31
C TYR A 232 12.90 -11.39 -7.17
N VAL A 233 11.73 -11.79 -7.63
CA VAL A 233 10.71 -10.84 -8.14
C VAL A 233 10.08 -10.17 -6.91
N VAL A 234 10.17 -8.85 -6.82
CA VAL A 234 9.84 -8.11 -5.59
C VAL A 234 8.74 -7.05 -5.77
N SER A 235 8.05 -7.06 -6.90
CA SER A 235 6.90 -6.19 -7.15
C SER A 235 5.77 -6.94 -7.84
N PRO A 236 4.53 -6.43 -7.79
CA PRO A 236 3.50 -6.82 -8.73
C PRO A 236 4.00 -6.71 -10.18
N ILE A 237 3.54 -7.64 -11.03
CA ILE A 237 3.76 -7.54 -12.47
C ILE A 237 2.73 -6.57 -13.04
N VAL A 238 3.16 -5.70 -13.95
CA VAL A 238 2.30 -4.76 -14.69
C VAL A 238 2.47 -4.99 -16.18
N ALA A 239 1.39 -5.01 -16.93
CA ALA A 239 1.41 -5.20 -18.37
C ALA A 239 0.97 -3.92 -19.10
N ASP A 240 1.76 -3.46 -20.08
CA ASP A 240 1.39 -2.31 -20.92
C ASP A 240 0.37 -2.70 -22.02
N ALA A 241 -0.11 -1.71 -22.77
CA ALA A 241 -1.08 -1.92 -23.84
C ALA A 241 -0.56 -2.79 -24.99
N GLN A 242 0.76 -2.94 -25.14
CA GLN A 242 1.43 -3.81 -26.11
C GLN A 242 1.61 -5.23 -25.58
N GLY A 243 1.24 -5.48 -24.33
CA GLY A 243 1.37 -6.77 -23.65
C GLY A 243 2.75 -7.04 -23.07
N ASN A 244 3.64 -6.07 -23.04
CA ASN A 244 4.92 -6.23 -22.35
C ASN A 244 4.69 -6.24 -20.84
N ALA A 245 5.33 -7.17 -20.13
CA ALA A 245 5.34 -7.24 -18.69
C ALA A 245 6.50 -6.43 -18.11
N TYR A 246 6.24 -5.74 -17.00
CA TYR A 246 7.23 -4.99 -16.24
C TYR A 246 7.18 -5.41 -14.78
N TYR A 247 8.32 -5.64 -14.17
CA TYR A 247 8.45 -5.94 -12.75
C TYR A 247 9.82 -5.53 -12.23
N THR A 248 9.99 -5.46 -10.93
CA THR A 248 11.30 -5.23 -10.31
C THR A 248 11.86 -6.52 -9.75
N ALA A 249 13.18 -6.66 -9.87
CA ALA A 249 13.95 -7.78 -9.36
C ALA A 249 15.05 -7.29 -8.42
N LEU A 250 15.32 -8.10 -7.37
CA LEU A 250 16.31 -7.80 -6.34
C LEU A 250 17.18 -9.04 -6.10
N SER A 251 18.49 -8.89 -6.26
CA SER A 251 19.47 -9.91 -5.86
C SER A 251 19.99 -9.60 -4.47
N LEU A 252 20.01 -10.61 -3.62
CA LEU A 252 20.48 -10.53 -2.23
C LEU A 252 21.58 -11.56 -2.00
N ASP A 253 22.53 -11.20 -1.13
CA ASP A 253 23.52 -12.18 -0.66
C ASP A 253 22.81 -13.24 0.22
N PRO A 254 23.09 -14.54 0.01
CA PRO A 254 22.38 -15.60 0.74
C PRO A 254 22.77 -15.71 2.23
N ILE A 255 23.92 -15.15 2.62
CA ILE A 255 24.45 -15.19 3.99
C ILE A 255 24.13 -13.90 4.75
N ASP A 256 24.24 -12.76 4.07
CA ASP A 256 23.99 -11.43 4.64
C ASP A 256 23.06 -10.63 3.72
N PRO A 257 21.80 -11.08 3.55
CA PRO A 257 20.90 -10.49 2.56
C PRO A 257 20.64 -9.00 2.79
N TRP A 258 20.78 -8.53 4.02
CA TRP A 258 20.48 -7.14 4.39
C TRP A 258 21.74 -6.33 4.72
N GLY A 259 22.94 -6.92 4.54
CA GLY A 259 24.21 -6.23 4.67
C GLY A 259 24.57 -5.81 6.10
N TYR A 260 24.30 -6.63 7.11
CA TYR A 260 24.65 -6.36 8.51
C TYR A 260 26.00 -6.91 8.93
N ALA A 261 26.62 -7.78 8.12
CA ALA A 261 27.96 -8.31 8.37
C ALA A 261 29.04 -7.23 8.22
N ALA A 262 30.25 -7.52 8.64
CA ALA A 262 31.44 -6.68 8.47
C ALA A 262 32.54 -7.45 7.72
N PRO A 263 32.82 -7.12 6.44
CA PRO A 263 32.21 -6.08 5.62
C PRO A 263 30.78 -6.47 5.20
N PRO A 264 29.88 -5.47 5.04
CA PRO A 264 28.51 -5.75 4.63
C PRO A 264 28.44 -6.26 3.19
N ALA A 265 27.62 -7.28 2.97
CA ALA A 265 27.27 -7.70 1.62
C ALA A 265 26.43 -6.63 0.91
N ASP A 266 26.37 -6.72 -0.39
CA ASP A 266 25.64 -5.77 -1.22
C ASP A 266 24.51 -6.46 -1.97
N ALA A 267 23.53 -5.67 -2.37
CA ALA A 267 22.41 -6.08 -3.21
C ALA A 267 22.64 -5.62 -4.66
N ALA A 268 21.80 -6.09 -5.56
CA ALA A 268 21.63 -5.50 -6.89
C ALA A 268 20.15 -5.50 -7.26
N GLY A 269 19.69 -4.48 -7.96
CA GLY A 269 18.28 -4.34 -8.31
C GLY A 269 18.09 -3.92 -9.77
N TRP A 270 16.98 -4.36 -10.37
CA TRP A 270 16.64 -4.10 -11.76
C TRP A 270 15.13 -3.82 -11.94
N LEU A 271 14.83 -2.95 -12.90
CA LEU A 271 13.59 -3.06 -13.65
C LEU A 271 13.79 -4.09 -14.75
N VAL A 272 12.85 -5.00 -14.90
CA VAL A 272 12.80 -5.98 -15.99
C VAL A 272 11.60 -5.67 -16.86
N LYS A 273 11.80 -5.58 -18.19
CA LYS A 273 10.76 -5.53 -19.21
C LYS A 273 10.84 -6.81 -20.01
N VAL A 274 9.71 -7.48 -20.22
CA VAL A 274 9.62 -8.70 -21.04
C VAL A 274 8.53 -8.52 -22.09
N THR A 275 8.86 -8.76 -23.36
CA THR A 275 7.88 -8.71 -24.45
C THR A 275 7.02 -9.99 -24.48
N PRO A 276 5.87 -10.00 -25.17
CA PRO A 276 5.08 -11.23 -25.39
C PRO A 276 5.85 -12.35 -26.08
N ALA A 277 6.89 -12.00 -26.86
CA ALA A 277 7.78 -12.97 -27.50
C ALA A 277 8.88 -13.52 -26.56
N GLY A 278 8.90 -13.12 -25.29
CA GLY A 278 9.86 -13.58 -24.29
C GLY A 278 11.22 -12.86 -24.33
N VAL A 279 11.35 -11.76 -25.09
CA VAL A 279 12.59 -10.97 -25.11
C VAL A 279 12.62 -10.05 -23.88
N SER A 280 13.66 -10.17 -23.06
CA SER A 280 13.84 -9.36 -21.86
C SER A 280 14.84 -8.21 -22.07
N ALA A 281 14.59 -7.10 -21.36
CA ALA A 281 15.51 -5.98 -21.20
C ALA A 281 15.58 -5.60 -19.72
N LEU A 282 16.79 -5.30 -19.23
CA LEU A 282 17.06 -4.99 -17.84
C LEU A 282 17.63 -3.58 -17.69
N VAL A 283 17.13 -2.84 -16.70
CA VAL A 283 17.69 -1.56 -16.27
C VAL A 283 18.18 -1.69 -14.84
N SER A 284 19.48 -1.61 -14.62
CA SER A 284 20.05 -1.65 -13.27
C SER A 284 19.72 -0.38 -12.51
N PHE A 285 19.36 -0.51 -11.24
CA PHE A 285 19.23 0.63 -10.33
C PHE A 285 20.58 1.21 -9.91
N THR A 286 21.64 0.39 -9.98
CA THR A 286 23.01 0.86 -9.68
C THR A 286 23.45 1.87 -10.70
N GLY A 287 23.74 3.09 -10.26
CA GLY A 287 24.16 4.20 -11.14
C GLY A 287 23.04 4.84 -11.95
N LEU A 288 21.79 4.36 -11.82
CA LEU A 288 20.63 4.93 -12.52
C LEU A 288 20.32 6.36 -12.04
N VAL A 289 20.38 6.59 -10.75
CA VAL A 289 20.11 7.89 -10.12
C VAL A 289 21.43 8.56 -9.76
N TRP A 290 21.90 9.46 -10.60
CA TRP A 290 23.20 10.11 -10.43
C TRP A 290 23.32 10.97 -9.14
N ALA A 291 22.19 11.48 -8.62
CA ALA A 291 22.12 12.26 -7.40
C ALA A 291 22.01 11.40 -6.12
N ALA A 292 21.85 10.08 -6.27
CA ALA A 292 21.81 9.17 -5.14
C ALA A 292 23.21 8.99 -4.53
N PRO A 293 23.30 8.70 -3.22
CA PRO A 293 24.58 8.36 -2.61
C PRO A 293 25.18 7.13 -3.30
N GLY A 294 26.48 7.13 -3.42
CA GLY A 294 27.25 6.00 -3.92
C GLY A 294 27.20 4.82 -2.93
N ARG A 295 27.50 3.65 -3.43
CA ARG A 295 27.48 2.39 -2.66
C ARG A 295 28.26 2.47 -1.34
N ASP A 296 29.46 3.08 -1.37
CA ASP A 296 30.39 3.14 -0.25
C ASP A 296 30.28 4.46 0.56
N ASP A 297 29.38 5.34 0.15
CA ASP A 297 29.08 6.56 0.89
C ASP A 297 28.44 6.26 2.25
N THR A 298 28.43 7.26 3.11
CA THR A 298 27.84 7.17 4.44
C THR A 298 26.50 7.87 4.49
N CYS A 299 25.47 7.09 4.77
CA CYS A 299 24.09 7.53 4.90
C CYS A 299 23.61 7.62 6.36
N GLU A 300 22.62 8.46 6.60
CA GLU A 300 21.97 8.58 7.89
C GLU A 300 20.86 7.54 8.05
N VAL A 301 20.74 7.01 9.26
CA VAL A 301 19.63 6.19 9.71
C VAL A 301 18.95 6.79 10.91
N GLY A 302 17.74 6.33 11.24
CA GLY A 302 17.04 6.77 12.44
C GLY A 302 17.74 6.33 13.73
N PHE A 303 17.51 7.07 14.81
CA PHE A 303 17.93 6.63 16.14
C PHE A 303 17.14 5.38 16.56
N SER A 304 17.82 4.48 17.26
CA SER A 304 17.18 3.37 17.94
C SER A 304 16.76 3.80 19.36
N GLN A 305 15.53 3.58 19.74
CA GLN A 305 15.05 3.80 21.10
C GLN A 305 15.80 2.99 22.16
N ARG A 306 16.47 1.91 21.76
CA ARG A 306 17.30 1.10 22.66
C ARG A 306 18.60 1.78 23.03
N VAL A 307 19.11 2.64 22.14
CA VAL A 307 20.40 3.32 22.32
C VAL A 307 20.20 4.72 22.83
N TYR A 308 19.13 5.39 22.39
CA TYR A 308 18.86 6.79 22.71
C TYR A 308 17.45 6.95 23.30
N PRO A 309 17.32 7.54 24.50
CA PRO A 309 16.02 7.82 25.08
C PRO A 309 15.30 8.94 24.32
N LEU A 310 13.98 8.89 24.37
CA LEU A 310 13.14 10.00 23.91
C LEU A 310 13.19 11.18 24.89
N PRO A 311 12.96 12.42 24.45
CA PRO A 311 12.69 12.85 23.06
C PRO A 311 13.95 12.99 22.21
N TRP A 312 13.79 12.96 20.89
CA TRP A 312 14.91 13.05 19.96
C TRP A 312 15.02 14.41 19.26
N PRO A 313 16.22 14.76 18.77
CA PRO A 313 17.51 14.11 19.05
C PRO A 313 17.87 14.25 20.52
N PRO A 314 18.39 13.21 21.16
CA PRO A 314 18.81 13.31 22.56
C PRO A 314 20.00 14.26 22.69
N PRO A 315 20.11 15.03 23.76
CA PRO A 315 21.32 15.76 24.05
C PRO A 315 22.44 14.80 24.50
N ASP A 316 23.68 15.14 24.19
CA ASP A 316 24.85 14.56 24.85
C ASP A 316 25.02 15.08 26.31
N GLN A 317 26.11 14.67 26.96
CA GLN A 317 26.38 15.12 28.33
C GLN A 317 26.60 16.64 28.47
N ALA A 318 26.95 17.32 27.38
CA ALA A 318 27.08 18.76 27.30
C ALA A 318 25.80 19.48 26.87
N GLY A 319 24.70 18.76 26.63
CA GLY A 319 23.44 19.30 26.15
C GLY A 319 23.40 19.55 24.66
N VAL A 320 24.39 19.10 23.91
CA VAL A 320 24.43 19.21 22.44
C VAL A 320 23.66 18.04 21.81
N PRO A 321 22.78 18.28 20.80
CA PRO A 321 22.09 17.21 20.11
C PRO A 321 23.06 16.19 19.52
N VAL A 322 22.82 14.91 19.79
CA VAL A 322 23.60 13.80 19.22
C VAL A 322 23.33 13.70 17.73
N ALA A 323 24.37 13.54 16.92
CA ALA A 323 24.24 13.32 15.48
C ALA A 323 23.51 12.01 15.18
N ALA A 324 22.74 11.98 14.09
CA ALA A 324 22.09 10.77 13.63
C ALA A 324 23.13 9.65 13.38
N PRO A 325 22.81 8.39 13.72
CA PRO A 325 23.67 7.26 13.41
C PRO A 325 23.87 7.14 11.90
N ARG A 326 25.03 6.67 11.50
CA ARG A 326 25.42 6.57 10.10
C ARG A 326 25.83 5.14 9.73
N VAL A 327 25.49 4.75 8.50
CA VAL A 327 25.82 3.45 7.95
C VAL A 327 26.34 3.62 6.52
N ARG A 328 27.02 2.62 5.99
CA ARG A 328 27.29 2.54 4.54
C ARG A 328 25.95 2.51 3.79
N CYS A 329 25.78 3.30 2.73
CA CYS A 329 24.51 3.43 2.02
C CYS A 329 24.07 2.13 1.33
N GLY A 330 25.02 1.39 0.76
CA GLY A 330 24.76 0.30 -0.17
C GLY A 330 24.29 0.82 -1.54
N VAL A 331 24.02 -0.08 -2.45
CA VAL A 331 23.53 0.30 -3.79
C VAL A 331 22.10 0.83 -3.75
N GLN A 332 21.72 1.61 -4.75
CA GLN A 332 20.30 1.87 -5.03
C GLN A 332 19.64 0.60 -5.55
N ARG A 333 18.43 0.34 -5.08
CA ARG A 333 17.62 -0.81 -5.45
C ARG A 333 16.13 -0.46 -5.47
N PRO A 334 15.26 -1.30 -6.08
CA PRO A 334 13.82 -1.07 -6.00
C PRO A 334 13.32 -1.21 -4.56
N VAL A 335 12.26 -0.49 -4.23
CA VAL A 335 11.42 -0.76 -3.07
C VAL A 335 10.67 -2.06 -3.31
N ILE A 336 10.63 -2.94 -2.31
CA ILE A 336 9.86 -4.20 -2.37
C ILE A 336 8.36 -3.85 -2.36
N ASN A 337 7.54 -4.62 -3.04
CA ASN A 337 6.09 -4.47 -3.21
C ASN A 337 5.62 -3.29 -4.06
N ALA A 338 6.47 -2.32 -4.41
CA ALA A 338 6.07 -1.19 -5.23
C ALA A 338 6.00 -1.59 -6.72
N ALA A 339 4.80 -1.64 -7.28
CA ALA A 339 4.58 -1.93 -8.69
C ALA A 339 5.09 -0.79 -9.58
N PRO A 340 5.73 -1.07 -10.75
CA PRO A 340 6.02 -0.06 -11.76
C PRO A 340 4.72 0.55 -12.30
N ALA A 341 4.62 1.88 -12.45
CA ALA A 341 3.49 2.50 -13.15
C ALA A 341 3.91 2.95 -14.54
N ILE A 342 3.01 2.85 -15.52
CA ILE A 342 3.29 3.22 -16.90
C ILE A 342 2.29 4.27 -17.35
N GLY A 343 2.80 5.47 -17.64
CA GLY A 343 1.99 6.58 -18.13
C GLY A 343 1.50 6.37 -19.56
N GLN A 344 0.53 7.16 -19.99
CA GLN A 344 -0.03 7.10 -21.33
C GLN A 344 1.00 7.38 -22.44
N ASP A 345 2.05 8.16 -22.13
CA ASP A 345 3.19 8.41 -23.01
C ASP A 345 4.26 7.31 -22.99
N GLY A 346 4.01 6.22 -22.25
CA GLY A 346 4.95 5.11 -22.04
C GLY A 346 6.06 5.41 -21.03
N THR A 347 6.02 6.52 -20.31
CA THR A 347 6.94 6.79 -19.20
C THR A 347 6.74 5.74 -18.10
N VAL A 348 7.81 5.10 -17.65
CA VAL A 348 7.78 4.11 -16.55
C VAL A 348 8.23 4.78 -15.27
N PHE A 349 7.37 4.76 -14.24
CA PHE A 349 7.65 5.30 -12.92
C PHE A 349 8.00 4.19 -11.94
N LEU A 350 9.05 4.40 -11.16
CA LEU A 350 9.61 3.44 -10.20
C LEU A 350 9.94 4.13 -8.88
N VAL A 351 10.08 3.35 -7.83
CA VAL A 351 10.58 3.82 -6.54
C VAL A 351 11.92 3.15 -6.25
N SER A 352 12.94 3.98 -6.02
CA SER A 352 14.29 3.55 -5.66
C SER A 352 14.62 3.95 -4.24
N ARG A 353 15.42 3.14 -3.55
CA ARG A 353 15.99 3.44 -2.23
C ARG A 353 17.43 2.92 -2.10
N ALA A 354 18.21 3.48 -1.18
CA ALA A 354 19.46 2.87 -0.80
C ALA A 354 19.22 1.54 -0.03
N HIS A 355 20.09 0.56 -0.24
CA HIS A 355 19.93 -0.78 0.34
C HIS A 355 19.85 -0.74 1.87
N ARG A 356 20.71 0.07 2.50
CA ARG A 356 20.86 0.13 3.96
C ARG A 356 20.00 1.19 4.65
N THR A 357 19.38 2.10 3.90
CA THR A 357 18.49 3.13 4.42
C THR A 357 17.41 3.52 3.42
N GLU A 358 16.21 3.67 3.93
CA GLU A 358 15.07 4.17 3.16
C GLU A 358 15.02 5.71 3.10
N ARG A 359 15.91 6.41 3.84
CA ARG A 359 15.96 7.87 3.86
C ARG A 359 16.56 8.49 2.60
N ASP A 360 17.19 7.69 1.77
CA ASP A 360 17.72 8.07 0.46
C ASP A 360 16.92 7.38 -0.65
N SER A 361 15.64 7.74 -0.72
CA SER A 361 14.65 7.25 -1.68
C SER A 361 14.35 8.28 -2.76
N PHE A 362 13.99 7.78 -3.94
CA PHE A 362 13.73 8.57 -5.14
C PHE A 362 12.53 8.03 -5.90
N ILE A 363 11.75 8.93 -6.49
CA ILE A 363 10.89 8.57 -7.63
C ILE A 363 11.75 8.67 -8.89
N VAL A 364 11.70 7.64 -9.71
CA VAL A 364 12.47 7.51 -10.94
C VAL A 364 11.50 7.40 -12.11
N ALA A 365 11.66 8.22 -13.12
CA ALA A 365 10.94 8.14 -14.39
C ALA A 365 11.90 7.71 -15.50
N LEU A 366 11.52 6.69 -16.25
CA LEU A 366 12.22 6.23 -17.44
C LEU A 366 11.41 6.56 -18.69
N LYS A 367 12.08 6.87 -19.78
CA LYS A 367 11.47 6.96 -21.12
C LYS A 367 10.96 5.58 -21.57
N PRO A 368 10.08 5.49 -22.58
CA PRO A 368 9.70 4.20 -23.17
C PRO A 368 10.89 3.36 -23.66
N THR A 369 12.02 4.01 -23.97
CA THR A 369 13.30 3.38 -24.34
C THR A 369 14.05 2.80 -23.14
N LEU A 370 13.51 2.96 -21.90
CA LEU A 370 14.11 2.57 -20.63
C LEU A 370 15.34 3.40 -20.21
N GLU A 371 15.61 4.51 -20.89
CA GLU A 371 16.61 5.50 -20.45
C GLU A 371 16.03 6.37 -19.33
N LEU A 372 16.89 6.86 -18.43
CA LEU A 372 16.47 7.82 -17.41
C LEU A 372 15.86 9.07 -18.06
N LYS A 373 14.65 9.42 -17.65
CA LYS A 373 13.97 10.68 -17.99
C LYS A 373 14.27 11.74 -16.93
N TRP A 374 14.04 11.40 -15.68
CA TRP A 374 14.39 12.18 -14.48
C TRP A 374 14.33 11.31 -13.22
N ALA A 375 14.92 11.80 -12.13
CA ALA A 375 14.78 11.23 -10.80
C ALA A 375 14.62 12.37 -9.78
N ALA A 376 13.65 12.22 -8.86
CA ALA A 376 13.35 13.20 -7.82
C ALA A 376 13.57 12.59 -6.43
N SER A 377 14.41 13.23 -5.61
CA SER A 377 14.60 12.82 -4.23
C SER A 377 13.33 13.06 -3.40
N LEU A 378 13.02 12.13 -2.51
CA LEU A 378 11.95 12.29 -1.53
C LEU A 378 12.42 13.04 -0.27
N ARG A 379 13.69 13.45 -0.20
CA ARG A 379 14.28 14.16 0.92
C ARG A 379 14.11 15.67 0.78
N GLY A 380 13.78 16.32 1.90
CA GLY A 380 13.79 17.78 1.99
C GLY A 380 12.65 18.50 1.26
N LEU A 381 11.60 17.77 0.88
CA LEU A 381 10.44 18.34 0.17
C LEU A 381 9.49 19.11 1.10
N LEU A 382 9.40 18.67 2.36
CA LEU A 382 8.41 19.15 3.30
C LEU A 382 9.06 19.55 4.63
N ALA A 383 8.51 20.59 5.26
CA ALA A 383 8.83 20.96 6.64
C ALA A 383 7.78 20.34 7.57
N ASP A 384 7.73 19.03 7.67
CA ASP A 384 6.68 18.27 8.33
C ASP A 384 7.13 17.56 9.62
N GLY A 385 8.22 17.88 10.18
CA GLY A 385 8.74 17.27 11.39
C GLY A 385 8.07 17.77 12.68
N CYS A 386 8.89 18.00 13.68
CA CYS A 386 8.45 18.44 15.01
C CYS A 386 7.54 19.66 14.94
N GLY A 387 6.38 19.59 15.58
CA GLY A 387 5.41 20.70 15.65
C GLY A 387 4.56 20.92 14.38
N VAL A 388 4.67 20.07 13.36
CA VAL A 388 3.87 20.15 12.15
C VAL A 388 2.90 18.96 12.08
N LEU A 389 3.39 17.76 11.77
CA LEU A 389 2.55 16.56 11.71
C LEU A 389 2.36 15.90 13.06
N VAL A 390 3.37 15.95 13.91
CA VAL A 390 3.17 15.54 15.28
C VAL A 390 2.22 16.55 15.92
N PRO A 391 1.14 16.11 16.57
CA PRO A 391 0.16 17.01 17.17
C PRO A 391 0.79 18.08 18.03
N SER A 392 0.01 19.09 18.36
CA SER A 392 0.42 20.34 19.00
C SER A 392 1.32 20.20 20.24
N ASP A 393 1.40 19.02 20.82
CA ASP A 393 2.31 18.70 21.91
C ASP A 393 3.69 18.21 21.44
N GLY A 394 3.99 18.34 20.18
CA GLY A 394 5.21 18.02 19.39
C GLY A 394 6.31 17.21 20.04
N GLY A 395 6.48 17.32 21.33
CA GLY A 395 7.44 16.56 22.12
C GLY A 395 6.92 15.23 22.66
N LYS A 396 5.62 14.98 22.58
CA LYS A 396 5.01 13.80 23.21
C LYS A 396 5.49 12.49 22.62
N PHE A 397 5.76 12.50 21.31
CA PHE A 397 6.16 11.28 20.64
C PHE A 397 7.66 11.20 20.42
N ASN A 398 8.30 12.20 19.80
CA ASN A 398 9.70 12.06 19.39
C ASN A 398 10.52 13.35 19.41
N CYS A 399 9.93 14.50 19.72
CA CYS A 399 10.64 15.77 19.67
C CYS A 399 11.13 16.20 21.06
N ARG A 400 12.40 16.54 21.18
CA ARG A 400 12.95 17.10 22.41
C ARG A 400 12.48 18.54 22.63
N ALA A 401 12.50 18.99 23.86
CA ALA A 401 12.31 20.41 24.18
C ALA A 401 13.31 21.27 23.40
N GLY A 402 12.82 22.30 22.73
CA GLY A 402 13.63 23.17 21.89
C GLY A 402 14.00 22.61 20.52
N ALA A 403 13.44 21.47 20.09
CA ALA A 403 13.58 21.02 18.70
C ALA A 403 13.03 22.07 17.75
N LEU A 404 13.69 22.25 16.61
CA LEU A 404 13.22 23.17 15.59
C LEU A 404 11.90 22.70 15.00
N HIS A 405 11.06 23.66 14.59
CA HIS A 405 9.83 23.36 13.91
C HIS A 405 10.11 22.78 12.51
N GLY A 406 9.40 21.72 12.15
CA GLY A 406 9.51 21.10 10.83
C GLY A 406 10.75 20.24 10.59
N VAL A 407 11.47 19.84 11.64
CA VAL A 407 12.64 18.94 11.49
C VAL A 407 12.31 17.51 11.88
N ASP A 408 12.98 16.58 11.22
CA ASP A 408 13.06 15.18 11.64
C ASP A 408 13.96 15.10 12.90
N PRO A 409 13.43 14.65 14.03
CA PRO A 409 14.21 14.61 15.27
C PRO A 409 15.40 13.63 15.21
N ALA A 410 15.39 12.69 14.26
CA ALA A 410 16.49 11.75 14.09
C ALA A 410 17.70 12.38 13.38
N THR A 411 17.49 13.40 12.55
CA THR A 411 18.54 14.01 11.73
C THR A 411 18.75 15.49 11.99
N ASN A 412 17.85 16.17 12.72
CA ASN A 412 17.80 17.62 12.85
C ASN A 412 17.71 18.38 11.50
N ALA A 413 17.25 17.73 10.47
CA ALA A 413 17.09 18.29 9.13
C ALA A 413 15.62 18.13 8.67
N PRO A 414 15.20 18.77 7.58
CA PRO A 414 13.92 18.48 6.98
C PRO A 414 13.76 16.97 6.74
N PRO A 415 12.60 16.39 7.06
CA PRO A 415 12.41 14.94 7.02
C PRO A 415 12.53 14.37 5.61
N ALA A 416 12.92 13.10 5.55
CA ALA A 416 12.94 12.33 4.33
C ALA A 416 11.63 11.57 4.18
N GLY A 417 10.92 11.76 3.07
CA GLY A 417 9.96 10.78 2.59
C GLY A 417 10.70 9.50 2.25
N ARG A 418 10.12 8.35 2.56
CA ARG A 418 10.80 7.06 2.49
C ARG A 418 10.03 6.08 1.64
N GLY A 419 10.71 5.41 0.73
CA GLY A 419 10.23 4.18 0.10
C GLY A 419 10.42 3.03 1.07
N ASN A 420 9.32 2.49 1.60
CA ASN A 420 9.33 1.48 2.64
C ASN A 420 9.02 0.10 2.06
N ASP A 421 9.82 -0.91 2.41
CA ASP A 421 9.66 -2.28 1.92
C ASP A 421 8.46 -3.03 2.53
N GLU A 422 7.95 -2.57 3.66
CA GLU A 422 6.73 -3.12 4.28
C GLU A 422 5.46 -2.69 3.56
N SER A 423 5.56 -1.63 2.75
CA SER A 423 4.42 -1.00 2.09
C SER A 423 4.24 -1.54 0.68
N SER A 424 3.00 -1.72 0.27
CA SER A 424 2.62 -1.98 -1.13
C SER A 424 2.29 -0.70 -1.91
N ALA A 425 2.50 0.49 -1.31
CA ALA A 425 2.29 1.76 -1.99
C ALA A 425 3.09 1.83 -3.30
N SER A 426 2.39 2.05 -4.39
CA SER A 426 2.95 2.08 -5.74
C SER A 426 2.77 3.47 -6.35
N PRO A 427 3.65 3.91 -7.25
CA PRO A 427 3.45 5.14 -8.00
C PRO A 427 2.18 5.06 -8.86
N ILE A 428 1.54 6.19 -9.09
CA ILE A 428 0.36 6.31 -9.96
C ILE A 428 0.67 7.35 -11.03
N ALA A 429 0.56 6.94 -12.29
CA ALA A 429 0.72 7.87 -13.41
C ALA A 429 -0.48 8.81 -13.51
N LEU A 430 -0.22 10.12 -13.51
CA LEU A 430 -1.24 11.15 -13.60
C LEU A 430 -1.58 11.49 -15.05
N PRO A 431 -2.83 11.91 -15.31
CA PRO A 431 -3.17 12.61 -16.55
C PRO A 431 -2.22 13.79 -16.76
N GLY A 432 -1.61 13.91 -17.95
CA GLY A 432 -0.61 14.93 -18.22
C GLY A 432 0.85 14.56 -17.92
N GLY A 433 1.11 13.30 -17.52
CA GLY A 433 2.48 12.73 -17.46
C GLY A 433 3.21 12.94 -16.13
N GLY A 434 2.53 13.45 -15.10
CA GLY A 434 3.03 13.49 -13.73
C GLY A 434 2.88 12.16 -12.99
N VAL A 435 3.24 12.13 -11.70
CA VAL A 435 3.14 10.94 -10.85
C VAL A 435 2.76 11.30 -9.42
N LEU A 436 1.96 10.43 -8.78
CA LEU A 436 1.72 10.41 -7.33
C LEU A 436 2.49 9.26 -6.68
N TYR A 437 2.92 9.46 -5.43
CA TYR A 437 3.48 8.39 -4.61
C TYR A 437 3.23 8.65 -3.12
N GLY A 438 2.78 7.63 -2.39
CA GLY A 438 2.64 7.66 -0.94
C GLY A 438 3.94 7.28 -0.23
N ALA A 439 4.65 8.28 0.30
CA ALA A 439 5.90 8.08 1.03
C ALA A 439 5.65 8.05 2.54
N LEU A 440 6.36 7.16 3.26
CA LEU A 440 6.26 7.01 4.71
C LEU A 440 7.13 8.05 5.44
N THR A 441 6.66 8.51 6.62
CA THR A 441 7.45 9.23 7.62
C THR A 441 7.11 8.69 9.02
N THR A 442 8.01 7.95 9.65
CA THR A 442 7.68 7.17 10.86
C THR A 442 7.73 7.94 12.19
N TYR A 443 8.51 9.02 12.30
CA TYR A 443 8.64 9.73 13.56
C TYR A 443 7.35 10.41 14.03
N ASN A 444 6.38 10.59 13.13
CA ASN A 444 5.07 11.18 13.43
C ASN A 444 3.95 10.14 13.61
N GLY A 445 4.28 8.96 14.08
CA GLY A 445 3.28 7.92 14.36
C GLY A 445 2.87 7.10 13.15
N SER A 446 3.83 6.73 12.31
CA SER A 446 3.61 5.91 11.10
C SER A 446 2.70 6.56 10.06
N ARG A 447 2.74 7.88 9.97
CA ARG A 447 2.06 8.64 8.92
C ARG A 447 2.98 8.90 7.74
N GLY A 448 2.40 9.26 6.61
CA GLY A 448 3.11 9.55 5.39
C GLY A 448 2.53 10.74 4.64
N HIS A 449 3.09 10.98 3.48
CA HIS A 449 2.63 12.02 2.56
C HIS A 449 2.36 11.43 1.19
N LEU A 450 1.21 11.74 0.62
CA LEU A 450 0.99 11.62 -0.81
C LEU A 450 1.70 12.79 -1.48
N LEU A 451 2.70 12.48 -2.30
CA LEU A 451 3.52 13.46 -3.01
C LEU A 451 3.13 13.48 -4.47
N SER A 452 3.00 14.67 -5.05
CA SER A 452 2.71 14.89 -6.47
C SER A 452 3.91 15.53 -7.17
N PHE A 453 4.29 14.95 -8.32
CA PHE A 453 5.33 15.48 -9.21
C PHE A 453 4.76 15.68 -10.61
N ASP A 454 5.22 16.72 -11.31
CA ASP A 454 4.84 16.95 -12.70
C ASP A 454 5.61 16.06 -13.69
N ALA A 455 5.34 16.22 -14.98
CA ALA A 455 5.99 15.45 -16.04
C ALA A 455 7.52 15.67 -16.16
N ALA A 456 8.04 16.74 -15.55
CA ALA A 456 9.46 17.05 -15.48
C ALA A 456 10.12 16.56 -14.18
N GLY A 457 9.35 15.97 -13.25
CA GLY A 457 9.83 15.51 -11.95
C GLY A 457 9.90 16.60 -10.88
N SER A 458 9.28 17.77 -11.12
CA SER A 458 9.22 18.85 -10.14
C SER A 458 8.10 18.57 -9.13
N PHE A 459 8.40 18.69 -7.84
CA PHE A 459 7.42 18.57 -6.76
C PHE A 459 6.33 19.64 -6.88
N GLN A 460 5.07 19.25 -6.78
CA GLN A 460 3.92 20.12 -6.96
C GLN A 460 3.09 20.33 -5.70
N ALA A 461 2.77 19.24 -5.01
CA ALA A 461 1.88 19.26 -3.86
C ALA A 461 2.07 18.04 -2.97
N SER A 462 1.57 18.11 -1.75
CA SER A 462 1.49 16.98 -0.84
C SER A 462 0.17 16.97 -0.07
N TYR A 463 -0.20 15.79 0.39
CA TYR A 463 -1.29 15.58 1.34
C TYR A 463 -0.82 14.68 2.47
N ASP A 464 -1.08 15.08 3.71
CA ASP A 464 -0.80 14.27 4.89
C ASP A 464 -1.87 13.20 5.06
N PHE A 465 -1.47 11.94 5.07
CA PHE A 465 -2.34 10.77 5.20
C PHE A 465 -1.69 9.69 6.08
N GLY A 466 -2.32 8.55 6.22
CA GLY A 466 -1.65 7.35 6.73
C GLY A 466 -0.54 6.89 5.78
N TRP A 467 -0.25 5.63 5.74
CA TRP A 467 0.74 5.05 4.84
C TRP A 467 0.18 3.79 4.19
N ASP A 468 0.94 3.22 3.26
CA ASP A 468 0.59 2.00 2.55
C ASP A 468 -0.74 2.07 1.81
N SER A 469 -0.79 2.98 0.86
CA SER A 469 -1.92 3.11 -0.05
C SER A 469 -1.45 3.43 -1.46
N THR A 470 -2.07 2.77 -2.42
CA THR A 470 -2.07 3.15 -3.83
C THR A 470 -3.42 3.81 -4.11
N PRO A 471 -3.52 5.16 -4.16
CA PRO A 471 -4.77 5.87 -4.37
C PRO A 471 -5.42 5.52 -5.71
N ALA A 472 -6.74 5.65 -5.81
CA ALA A 472 -7.41 5.70 -7.10
C ALA A 472 -7.40 7.12 -7.65
N VAL A 473 -7.20 7.25 -8.97
CA VAL A 473 -7.24 8.52 -9.71
C VAL A 473 -8.29 8.41 -10.80
N PHE A 474 -9.30 9.27 -10.77
CA PHE A 474 -10.33 9.26 -11.79
C PHE A 474 -10.46 10.63 -12.47
N THR A 475 -10.55 10.60 -13.80
CA THR A 475 -10.68 11.81 -14.63
C THR A 475 -12.15 12.17 -14.82
N HIS A 476 -12.46 13.46 -14.74
CA HIS A 476 -13.79 14.03 -14.96
C HIS A 476 -13.66 15.52 -15.30
N ASP A 477 -14.58 16.06 -16.09
CA ASP A 477 -14.68 17.50 -16.38
C ASP A 477 -13.36 18.17 -16.80
N GLY A 478 -12.49 17.44 -17.49
CA GLY A 478 -11.17 17.92 -17.91
C GLY A 478 -10.14 18.06 -16.79
N THR A 479 -10.42 17.49 -15.60
CA THR A 479 -9.52 17.40 -14.45
C THR A 479 -9.50 15.98 -13.87
N TYR A 480 -8.98 15.78 -12.66
CA TYR A 480 -9.06 14.51 -11.95
C TYR A 480 -9.24 14.70 -10.45
N SER A 481 -9.73 13.66 -9.81
CA SER A 481 -9.77 13.52 -8.36
C SER A 481 -8.95 12.31 -7.93
N VAL A 482 -8.53 12.33 -6.66
CA VAL A 482 -7.76 11.26 -6.03
C VAL A 482 -8.55 10.75 -4.83
N VAL A 483 -8.70 9.43 -4.70
CA VAL A 483 -9.32 8.80 -3.53
C VAL A 483 -8.27 7.97 -2.80
N ILE A 484 -8.13 8.21 -1.50
CA ILE A 484 -7.07 7.62 -0.69
C ILE A 484 -7.60 7.12 0.66
N LYS A 485 -7.01 6.02 1.14
CA LYS A 485 -7.05 5.63 2.55
C LYS A 485 -6.31 6.68 3.36
N ASP A 486 -6.93 7.20 4.38
CA ASP A 486 -6.45 8.33 5.18
C ASP A 486 -6.53 7.98 6.67
N ASN A 487 -5.62 7.11 7.10
CA ASN A 487 -5.51 6.66 8.48
C ASN A 487 -4.52 7.55 9.23
N HIS A 488 -5.05 8.44 10.07
CA HIS A 488 -4.22 9.24 10.96
C HIS A 488 -3.91 8.46 12.24
N TYR A 489 -2.90 7.61 12.18
CA TYR A 489 -2.47 6.81 13.33
C TYR A 489 -2.12 7.69 14.53
N ASN A 490 -2.43 7.23 15.73
CA ASN A 490 -2.33 7.86 17.05
C ASN A 490 -3.38 8.93 17.36
N ASP A 491 -3.91 9.69 16.41
CA ASP A 491 -4.83 10.81 16.66
C ASP A 491 -6.20 10.61 16.02
N GLY A 492 -6.31 9.66 15.07
CA GLY A 492 -7.47 9.60 14.19
C GLY A 492 -7.61 10.88 13.34
N PRO A 493 -8.64 11.02 12.54
CA PRO A 493 -9.60 9.99 12.23
C PRO A 493 -9.06 8.92 11.30
N PHE A 494 -9.72 7.76 11.25
CA PHE A 494 -9.55 6.78 10.19
C PHE A 494 -10.58 7.04 9.10
N ALA A 495 -10.12 7.35 7.89
CA ALA A 495 -11.01 7.84 6.85
C ALA A 495 -10.66 7.33 5.44
N ILE A 496 -11.65 7.38 4.56
CA ILE A 496 -11.45 7.44 3.11
C ILE A 496 -11.67 8.88 2.70
N THR A 497 -10.73 9.45 1.95
CA THR A 497 -10.71 10.87 1.61
C THR A 497 -10.61 11.05 0.10
N GLN A 498 -11.44 11.96 -0.45
CA GLN A 498 -11.28 12.44 -1.81
C GLN A 498 -10.55 13.79 -1.83
N LEU A 499 -9.56 13.89 -2.71
CA LEU A 499 -8.80 15.09 -2.98
C LEU A 499 -9.05 15.59 -4.41
N ASP A 500 -8.89 16.89 -4.63
CA ASP A 500 -8.83 17.46 -5.97
C ASP A 500 -7.43 17.26 -6.61
N ALA A 501 -7.25 17.67 -7.86
CA ALA A 501 -5.99 17.55 -8.59
C ALA A 501 -4.82 18.35 -7.96
N ARG A 502 -5.09 19.20 -6.99
CA ARG A 502 -4.09 19.95 -6.20
C ARG A 502 -3.89 19.34 -4.81
N LEU A 503 -4.37 18.14 -4.60
CA LEU A 503 -4.36 17.41 -3.33
C LEU A 503 -5.05 18.17 -2.18
N ARG A 504 -6.08 18.96 -2.46
CA ARG A 504 -6.92 19.59 -1.45
C ARG A 504 -8.12 18.71 -1.19
N ARG A 505 -8.47 18.52 0.08
CA ARG A 505 -9.60 17.69 0.50
C ARG A 505 -10.93 18.23 -0.05
N VAL A 506 -11.66 17.36 -0.75
CA VAL A 506 -13.01 17.61 -1.25
C VAL A 506 -14.02 17.09 -0.22
N TRP A 507 -13.91 15.85 0.18
CA TRP A 507 -14.68 15.24 1.26
C TRP A 507 -13.86 14.17 2.00
N GLN A 508 -14.36 13.79 3.16
CA GLN A 508 -13.78 12.75 4.01
C GLN A 508 -14.93 11.93 4.63
N PHE A 509 -14.85 10.62 4.47
CA PHE A 509 -15.74 9.65 5.13
C PHE A 509 -14.98 9.00 6.28
N VAL A 510 -15.38 9.31 7.50
CA VAL A 510 -14.76 8.77 8.72
C VAL A 510 -15.48 7.51 9.13
N SER A 511 -14.73 6.44 9.46
CA SER A 511 -15.31 5.25 10.09
C SER A 511 -15.88 5.60 11.46
N THR A 512 -17.09 5.14 11.72
CA THR A 512 -17.81 5.33 13.00
C THR A 512 -18.15 4.00 13.68
N GLU A 513 -17.77 2.86 13.10
CA GLU A 513 -17.97 1.56 13.74
C GLU A 513 -16.96 1.41 14.88
N THR A 514 -17.46 0.97 16.04
CA THR A 514 -16.67 0.78 17.27
C THR A 514 -16.75 -0.64 17.80
N ARG A 515 -17.47 -1.52 17.09
CA ARG A 515 -17.75 -2.88 17.54
C ARG A 515 -17.05 -3.92 16.69
N SER A 516 -16.29 -4.79 17.34
CA SER A 516 -15.84 -6.05 16.73
C SER A 516 -17.01 -7.01 16.63
N CYS A 517 -17.24 -7.57 15.46
CA CYS A 517 -18.32 -8.51 15.21
C CYS A 517 -17.77 -9.85 14.69
N ALA A 518 -18.44 -10.95 15.07
CA ALA A 518 -18.16 -12.27 14.56
C ALA A 518 -19.44 -12.96 14.10
N LEU A 519 -19.37 -13.75 13.03
CA LEU A 519 -20.48 -14.60 12.58
C LEU A 519 -20.46 -15.93 13.33
N GLY A 520 -21.56 -16.25 14.01
CA GLY A 520 -21.78 -17.58 14.57
C GLY A 520 -22.07 -18.61 13.47
N ALA A 521 -21.97 -19.90 13.82
CA ALA A 521 -22.28 -21.00 12.91
C ALA A 521 -23.77 -20.98 12.43
N ASP A 522 -24.63 -20.31 13.15
CA ASP A 522 -26.04 -20.07 12.82
C ASP A 522 -26.27 -18.86 11.90
N GLY A 523 -25.18 -18.17 11.50
CA GLY A 523 -25.22 -16.95 10.70
C GLY A 523 -25.62 -15.70 11.47
N GLN A 524 -25.81 -15.78 12.80
CA GLN A 524 -26.07 -14.61 13.63
C GLN A 524 -24.77 -13.88 13.95
N GLN A 525 -24.82 -12.56 13.88
CA GLN A 525 -23.71 -11.69 14.20
C GLN A 525 -23.70 -11.36 15.70
N THR A 526 -22.59 -11.59 16.38
CA THR A 526 -22.36 -11.19 17.76
C THR A 526 -21.29 -10.10 17.79
N CYS A 527 -21.58 -8.97 18.43
CA CYS A 527 -20.70 -7.82 18.44
C CYS A 527 -20.35 -7.39 19.88
N VAL A 528 -19.11 -6.90 20.04
CA VAL A 528 -18.58 -6.32 21.29
C VAL A 528 -18.08 -4.90 20.99
N ASP A 529 -18.46 -3.92 21.81
CA ASP A 529 -18.00 -2.52 21.68
C ASP A 529 -16.65 -2.37 22.37
N ASP A 530 -15.57 -2.58 21.62
CA ASP A 530 -14.18 -2.67 22.11
C ASP A 530 -13.19 -1.76 21.36
N HIS A 531 -13.66 -1.03 20.32
CA HIS A 531 -12.86 -0.12 19.52
C HIS A 531 -13.38 1.33 19.58
N PRO A 532 -13.28 2.01 20.73
CA PRO A 532 -13.85 3.36 20.90
C PRO A 532 -13.23 4.43 20.01
N GLY A 533 -12.06 4.16 19.41
CA GLY A 533 -11.38 5.01 18.43
C GLY A 533 -11.77 4.75 16.98
N GLY A 534 -12.64 3.77 16.74
CA GLY A 534 -12.94 3.27 15.40
C GLY A 534 -11.89 2.27 14.88
N PHE A 535 -12.13 1.76 13.68
CA PHE A 535 -11.27 0.81 13.00
C PHE A 535 -10.48 1.47 11.88
N GLU A 536 -9.29 0.97 11.61
CA GLU A 536 -8.48 1.37 10.47
C GLU A 536 -9.10 0.91 9.16
N TRP A 537 -8.77 1.61 8.09
CA TRP A 537 -9.05 1.14 6.74
C TRP A 537 -7.89 0.24 6.28
N CYS A 538 -8.19 -1.01 5.99
CA CYS A 538 -7.22 -1.99 5.55
C CYS A 538 -7.12 -2.13 4.03
N VAL A 539 -7.57 -1.16 3.28
CA VAL A 539 -7.53 -1.17 1.83
C VAL A 539 -6.24 -0.49 1.32
N ASN A 540 -5.40 -1.23 0.61
CA ASN A 540 -4.21 -0.66 -0.02
C ASN A 540 -4.46 -0.13 -1.44
N SER A 541 -5.52 -0.57 -2.11
CA SER A 541 -5.99 -0.04 -3.38
C SER A 541 -7.52 0.00 -3.37
N VAL A 542 -8.08 1.20 -3.24
CA VAL A 542 -9.53 1.42 -3.36
C VAL A 542 -9.97 1.29 -4.81
N ALA A 543 -11.23 0.90 -5.05
CA ALA A 543 -11.81 0.89 -6.38
C ALA A 543 -12.86 2.00 -6.51
N VAL A 544 -12.89 2.67 -7.67
CA VAL A 544 -13.88 3.69 -7.99
C VAL A 544 -14.66 3.24 -9.23
N ASP A 545 -15.99 3.28 -9.16
CA ASP A 545 -16.86 2.96 -10.28
C ASP A 545 -17.16 4.19 -11.17
N ARG A 546 -17.83 3.97 -12.30
CA ARG A 546 -18.15 5.05 -13.25
C ARG A 546 -19.04 6.15 -12.70
N LEU A 547 -19.72 5.93 -11.58
CA LEU A 547 -20.55 6.93 -10.91
C LEU A 547 -19.78 7.67 -9.80
N GLY A 548 -18.49 7.35 -9.61
CA GLY A 548 -17.66 7.91 -8.55
C GLY A 548 -17.94 7.28 -7.18
N ASN A 549 -18.64 6.14 -7.11
CA ASN A 549 -18.73 5.41 -5.85
C ASN A 549 -17.40 4.72 -5.56
N VAL A 550 -16.98 4.81 -4.32
CA VAL A 550 -15.73 4.24 -3.80
C VAL A 550 -16.05 2.98 -3.01
N TYR A 551 -15.29 1.93 -3.27
CA TYR A 551 -15.40 0.65 -2.55
C TYR A 551 -14.12 0.42 -1.74
N ALA A 552 -14.27 0.22 -0.44
CA ALA A 552 -13.14 0.08 0.49
C ALA A 552 -13.48 -0.86 1.65
N ASN A 553 -12.51 -1.71 2.04
CA ASN A 553 -12.59 -2.56 3.21
C ASN A 553 -12.06 -1.85 4.46
N SER A 554 -12.62 -2.21 5.61
CA SER A 554 -12.16 -1.79 6.93
C SER A 554 -11.83 -3.01 7.80
N GLU A 555 -11.01 -2.82 8.83
CA GLU A 555 -10.71 -3.86 9.82
C GLU A 555 -11.93 -4.32 10.62
N ASP A 556 -12.97 -3.50 10.67
CA ASP A 556 -14.26 -3.89 11.27
C ASP A 556 -14.96 -5.05 10.53
N GLY A 557 -14.39 -5.48 9.41
CA GLY A 557 -14.91 -6.58 8.60
C GLY A 557 -15.93 -6.19 7.57
N HIS A 558 -16.23 -4.91 7.39
CA HIS A 558 -17.18 -4.45 6.38
C HIS A 558 -16.48 -4.00 5.09
N LEU A 559 -17.13 -4.27 3.98
CA LEU A 559 -16.93 -3.55 2.73
C LEU A 559 -17.93 -2.39 2.68
N TYR A 560 -17.44 -1.20 2.37
CA TYR A 560 -18.21 0.03 2.27
C TYR A 560 -18.33 0.49 0.82
N ALA A 561 -19.51 0.98 0.43
CA ALA A 561 -19.74 1.76 -0.79
C ALA A 561 -20.01 3.22 -0.38
N ILE A 562 -19.12 4.13 -0.76
CA ILE A 562 -19.17 5.56 -0.42
C ILE A 562 -19.44 6.33 -1.70
N GLY A 563 -20.45 7.19 -1.69
CA GLY A 563 -20.85 7.97 -2.86
C GLY A 563 -19.88 9.11 -3.19
N PRO A 564 -19.98 9.72 -4.38
CA PRO A 564 -19.14 10.83 -4.80
C PRO A 564 -19.32 12.11 -3.95
N ASP A 565 -20.35 12.15 -3.12
CA ASP A 565 -20.60 13.19 -2.10
C ASP A 565 -20.00 12.87 -0.72
N GLY A 566 -19.22 11.79 -0.61
CA GLY A 566 -18.60 11.35 0.65
C GLY A 566 -19.57 10.71 1.64
N LYS A 567 -20.76 10.29 1.20
CA LYS A 567 -21.74 9.66 2.08
C LYS A 567 -21.82 8.16 1.85
N LEU A 568 -22.06 7.44 2.95
CA LEU A 568 -22.33 6.00 2.88
C LEU A 568 -23.53 5.73 1.96
N ARG A 569 -23.37 4.83 1.02
CA ARG A 569 -24.42 4.30 0.14
C ARG A 569 -24.89 2.95 0.59
N ASP A 570 -23.96 2.08 0.92
CA ASP A 570 -24.22 0.69 1.26
C ASP A 570 -23.05 0.09 2.05
N THR A 571 -23.30 -0.98 2.80
CA THR A 571 -22.24 -1.72 3.50
C THR A 571 -22.64 -3.17 3.67
N ILE A 572 -21.67 -4.07 3.68
CA ILE A 572 -21.87 -5.50 3.93
C ILE A 572 -20.76 -6.04 4.82
N PHE A 573 -21.13 -6.81 5.84
CA PHE A 573 -20.17 -7.50 6.69
C PHE A 573 -19.64 -8.74 5.97
N LEU A 574 -18.31 -8.91 5.94
CA LEU A 574 -17.61 -10.04 5.33
C LEU A 574 -17.07 -10.97 6.41
N ASP A 575 -16.09 -10.50 7.16
CA ASP A 575 -15.50 -11.10 8.35
C ASP A 575 -14.59 -10.09 9.04
N LEU A 576 -14.36 -10.21 10.34
CA LEU A 576 -13.47 -9.33 11.09
C LEU A 576 -12.02 -9.58 10.67
N ALA A 577 -11.28 -8.53 10.33
CA ALA A 577 -9.87 -8.62 9.92
C ALA A 577 -9.03 -7.56 10.62
N ILE A 578 -8.64 -7.83 11.84
CA ILE A 578 -7.75 -6.95 12.61
C ILE A 578 -6.29 -7.21 12.20
N GLY A 579 -5.51 -6.15 12.17
CA GLY A 579 -4.13 -6.16 11.73
C GLY A 579 -4.03 -5.59 10.32
N ALA A 580 -3.04 -5.97 9.58
CA ALA A 580 -2.81 -5.39 8.28
C ALA A 580 -2.97 -6.43 7.17
N ALA A 581 -4.15 -7.01 7.08
CA ALA A 581 -4.56 -7.72 5.88
C ALA A 581 -4.89 -6.68 4.81
N TYR A 582 -3.92 -6.39 3.94
CA TYR A 582 -4.14 -5.45 2.85
C TYR A 582 -5.04 -6.09 1.81
N THR A 583 -6.22 -5.53 1.67
CA THR A 583 -7.37 -6.09 0.96
C THR A 583 -7.76 -5.19 -0.20
N PRO A 584 -7.14 -5.37 -1.37
CA PRO A 584 -7.50 -4.58 -2.54
C PRO A 584 -8.87 -4.97 -3.08
N VAL A 585 -9.57 -4.01 -3.69
CA VAL A 585 -10.91 -4.17 -4.25
C VAL A 585 -10.85 -4.10 -5.76
N SER A 586 -11.59 -5.00 -6.44
CA SER A 586 -11.74 -5.02 -7.90
C SER A 586 -13.21 -5.08 -8.30
N LEU A 587 -13.53 -4.64 -9.50
CA LEU A 587 -14.87 -4.76 -10.10
C LEU A 587 -14.76 -5.44 -11.46
N ASP A 588 -15.77 -6.26 -11.80
CA ASP A 588 -15.94 -6.74 -13.17
C ASP A 588 -16.81 -5.78 -14.01
N ASP A 589 -16.97 -6.12 -15.28
CA ASP A 589 -17.78 -5.36 -16.24
C ASP A 589 -19.29 -5.40 -15.94
N GLN A 590 -19.74 -6.37 -15.12
CA GLN A 590 -21.11 -6.47 -14.64
C GLN A 590 -21.32 -5.72 -13.32
N GLY A 591 -20.26 -5.19 -12.72
CA GLY A 591 -20.27 -4.44 -11.47
C GLY A 591 -20.29 -5.30 -10.22
N ARG A 592 -20.00 -6.60 -10.30
CA ARG A 592 -19.73 -7.41 -9.10
C ARG A 592 -18.43 -6.93 -8.45
N ILE A 593 -18.42 -6.88 -7.14
CA ILE A 593 -17.28 -6.41 -6.36
C ILE A 593 -16.53 -7.62 -5.81
N TYR A 594 -15.23 -7.65 -6.01
CA TYR A 594 -14.32 -8.68 -5.55
C TYR A 594 -13.38 -8.07 -4.53
N THR A 595 -13.26 -8.71 -3.38
CA THR A 595 -12.35 -8.24 -2.33
C THR A 595 -11.89 -9.40 -1.47
N GLN A 596 -10.84 -9.19 -0.72
CA GLN A 596 -10.28 -10.23 0.16
C GLN A 596 -10.34 -9.75 1.59
N ASN A 597 -10.56 -10.69 2.49
CA ASN A 597 -10.57 -10.45 3.91
C ASN A 597 -10.35 -11.79 4.63
N ASP A 598 -9.50 -11.80 5.64
CA ASP A 598 -9.25 -12.96 6.50
C ASP A 598 -8.99 -14.27 5.72
N GLY A 599 -8.08 -14.22 4.72
CA GLY A 599 -7.69 -15.39 3.90
C GLY A 599 -8.75 -15.91 2.94
N LEU A 600 -9.83 -15.15 2.76
CA LEU A 600 -10.93 -15.46 1.86
C LEU A 600 -11.09 -14.36 0.81
N MET A 601 -11.33 -14.73 -0.44
CA MET A 601 -11.88 -13.84 -1.42
C MET A 601 -13.40 -13.91 -1.39
N PHE A 602 -14.05 -12.75 -1.37
CA PHE A 602 -15.49 -12.57 -1.41
C PHE A 602 -15.89 -11.93 -2.73
N VAL A 603 -17.00 -12.38 -3.29
CA VAL A 603 -17.68 -11.69 -4.39
C VAL A 603 -19.03 -11.20 -3.90
N ILE A 604 -19.27 -9.91 -4.11
CA ILE A 604 -20.48 -9.22 -3.65
C ILE A 604 -21.28 -8.72 -4.86
N GLY A 605 -22.59 -8.85 -4.78
CA GLY A 605 -23.49 -8.42 -5.83
C GLY A 605 -24.92 -8.93 -5.66
N ARG A 606 -25.61 -9.10 -6.79
CA ARG A 606 -27.01 -9.59 -6.86
C ARG A 606 -27.11 -11.07 -7.20
#